data_6225f5ce27eb401a232eb28495315c4f
#
_entry.id   6225f5ce27eb401a232eb28495315c4f
#
_cell.length_a   1.000
_cell.length_b   1.000
_cell.length_c   1.000
_cell.angle_alpha   90.00
_cell.angle_beta   90.00
_cell.angle_gamma   90.00
#
_symmetry.space_group_name_H-M   'P 1'
#
loop_
_entity.id
_entity.type
_entity.pdbx_description
1 polymer ?
#
loop_
_entity_poly.entity_id
_entity_poly.type
_entity_poly.pdbx_seq_one_letter_code
_entity_poly.pdbx_strand_id
1 'polypeptide(L)'
;MLFYFFIINDKIMGKEVIMKIYNTLTRKIEEFAPHNKDRVTFYSCGPTVYHYAHIGNLRNYVCNDLLDRTLRYIGYKVERCMNITDVGHLKSDSDSGEDKMVASAKKEHKSVLDIAKFYTDAFFKDFDALNCKRPEIVSNASDNIDMYIKIIEKLLKDGYAYQAGGNVYFDVSKLDDYYKLTNHKEDEMVVGVRDGVEFDGNKRNQADFALWFTKSKFEDQELKWDSPFGIGYPGWHIECSGISIKNLGEYLDIHTGGVDNIFPHHTNEIAQSEAYLGHKWCSYWVHTEHLMSIDGKMSKSHGDVVTVDSLINKGYNPLSFRYMCLNSHYRKQLIFSFDALNAAENEYKKLKNKIANLKEDGMLSDGDFENYTNLFTACITDDLNTANAITVIYSLLKDETINGTTKIELIRSFDRVLALDLLKKDEAKREDHDLIMKLIEKRNNAKKSKDYELADSIRDELYSKGIKLIDTREGTTYEEV
;
A
#
# COMPACT_ATOMS: atom_id res chain seq x y z
N MET A 1 -3.26 15.99 -26.97
CA MET A 1 -3.09 15.33 -25.67
C MET A 1 -4.16 14.26 -25.39
N LEU A 2 -5.46 14.56 -25.39
CA LEU A 2 -6.54 13.55 -25.26
C LEU A 2 -6.59 12.51 -26.41
N PHE A 3 -6.21 12.90 -27.63
CA PHE A 3 -6.24 12.03 -28.82
C PHE A 3 -5.20 10.90 -28.76
N TYR A 4 -4.02 11.16 -28.18
CA TYR A 4 -3.00 10.11 -27.94
C TYR A 4 -3.38 9.17 -26.78
N PHE A 5 -4.17 9.66 -25.82
CA PHE A 5 -4.69 8.85 -24.71
C PHE A 5 -5.60 7.71 -25.20
N PHE A 6 -6.39 7.95 -26.24
CA PHE A 6 -7.25 6.94 -26.88
C PHE A 6 -6.43 5.94 -27.69
N ILE A 7 -5.39 6.38 -28.41
CA ILE A 7 -4.54 5.49 -29.23
C ILE A 7 -3.75 4.51 -28.37
N ILE A 8 -3.28 4.91 -27.18
CA ILE A 8 -2.53 4.03 -26.26
C ILE A 8 -3.45 2.94 -25.71
N ASN A 9 -4.66 3.29 -25.30
CA ASN A 9 -5.64 2.30 -24.83
C ASN A 9 -6.09 1.36 -25.97
N ASP A 10 -6.36 1.86 -27.17
CA ASP A 10 -6.80 1.02 -28.29
C ASP A 10 -5.71 0.06 -28.79
N LYS A 11 -4.43 0.46 -28.76
CA LYS A 11 -3.31 -0.42 -29.20
C LYS A 11 -2.94 -1.47 -28.16
N ILE A 12 -3.03 -1.18 -26.85
CA ILE A 12 -2.87 -2.18 -25.78
C ILE A 12 -4.10 -3.10 -25.76
N MET A 13 -5.31 -2.58 -25.98
CA MET A 13 -6.56 -3.35 -26.04
C MET A 13 -6.69 -4.27 -27.25
N GLY A 14 -5.85 -4.11 -28.28
CA GLY A 14 -5.88 -4.98 -29.48
C GLY A 14 -5.27 -6.40 -29.30
N LYS A 15 -4.53 -6.61 -28.22
CA LYS A 15 -4.01 -7.94 -27.83
C LYS A 15 -4.47 -8.23 -26.41
N GLU A 16 -5.11 -9.37 -26.20
CA GLU A 16 -5.50 -9.83 -24.86
C GLU A 16 -4.23 -10.00 -24.00
N VAL A 17 -3.97 -9.03 -23.12
CA VAL A 17 -2.84 -9.08 -22.18
C VAL A 17 -3.25 -9.94 -21.00
N ILE A 18 -2.63 -11.10 -20.86
CA ILE A 18 -2.89 -12.02 -19.76
C ILE A 18 -1.99 -11.63 -18.57
N MET A 19 -2.61 -11.25 -17.46
CA MET A 19 -1.91 -11.07 -16.20
C MET A 19 -1.78 -12.39 -15.46
N LYS A 20 -0.60 -12.66 -14.94
CA LYS A 20 -0.35 -13.78 -14.01
C LYS A 20 -0.12 -13.23 -12.62
N ILE A 21 -0.72 -13.86 -11.62
CA ILE A 21 -0.60 -13.46 -10.21
C ILE A 21 -0.52 -14.69 -9.31
N TYR A 22 0.33 -14.64 -8.30
CA TYR A 22 0.40 -15.69 -7.30
C TYR A 22 -0.83 -15.65 -6.40
N ASN A 23 -1.55 -16.77 -6.34
CA ASN A 23 -2.71 -16.94 -5.49
C ASN A 23 -2.33 -17.77 -4.26
N THR A 24 -2.39 -17.15 -3.08
CA THR A 24 -2.04 -17.83 -1.81
C THR A 24 -2.94 -19.02 -1.54
N LEU A 25 -4.21 -18.99 -1.96
CA LEU A 25 -5.16 -20.08 -1.73
C LEU A 25 -4.74 -21.35 -2.45
N THR A 26 -4.28 -21.24 -3.69
CA THR A 26 -3.85 -22.38 -4.52
C THR A 26 -2.35 -22.62 -4.49
N ARG A 27 -1.57 -21.63 -3.98
CA ARG A 27 -0.08 -21.61 -3.93
C ARG A 27 0.55 -21.72 -5.31
N LYS A 28 -0.10 -21.16 -6.33
CA LYS A 28 0.34 -21.17 -7.72
C LYS A 28 0.27 -19.78 -8.32
N ILE A 29 1.10 -19.56 -9.32
CA ILE A 29 0.92 -18.43 -10.24
C ILE A 29 -0.16 -18.85 -11.22
N GLU A 30 -1.24 -18.06 -11.29
CA GLU A 30 -2.41 -18.31 -12.10
C GLU A 30 -2.67 -17.16 -13.06
N GLU A 31 -3.30 -17.45 -14.19
CA GLU A 31 -3.81 -16.42 -15.08
C GLU A 31 -5.00 -15.73 -14.41
N PHE A 32 -4.95 -14.40 -14.35
CA PHE A 32 -6.01 -13.61 -13.76
C PHE A 32 -7.23 -13.56 -14.68
N ALA A 33 -8.34 -14.08 -14.21
CA ALA A 33 -9.63 -14.04 -14.88
C ALA A 33 -10.70 -13.52 -13.88
N PRO A 34 -11.17 -12.26 -14.01
CA PRO A 34 -12.18 -11.73 -13.13
C PRO A 34 -13.54 -12.38 -13.35
N HIS A 35 -14.36 -12.45 -12.32
CA HIS A 35 -15.72 -12.96 -12.39
C HIS A 35 -16.58 -12.16 -13.39
N ASN A 36 -16.36 -10.84 -13.43
CA ASN A 36 -16.97 -9.94 -14.39
C ASN A 36 -15.89 -9.16 -15.16
N LYS A 37 -15.82 -9.34 -16.49
CA LYS A 37 -14.83 -8.65 -17.33
C LYS A 37 -14.95 -7.12 -17.32
N ASP A 38 -16.16 -6.60 -17.07
CA ASP A 38 -16.42 -5.15 -17.05
C ASP A 38 -16.12 -4.49 -15.71
N ARG A 39 -15.90 -5.27 -14.63
CA ARG A 39 -15.67 -4.77 -13.28
C ARG A 39 -14.83 -5.76 -12.48
N VAL A 40 -13.61 -5.38 -12.15
CA VAL A 40 -12.76 -6.13 -11.23
C VAL A 40 -13.01 -5.63 -9.81
N THR A 41 -13.48 -6.50 -8.93
CA THR A 41 -13.70 -6.20 -7.53
C THR A 41 -12.43 -6.47 -6.72
N PHE A 42 -11.96 -5.46 -5.98
CA PHE A 42 -10.71 -5.52 -5.25
C PHE A 42 -10.89 -5.00 -3.82
N TYR A 43 -10.75 -5.89 -2.84
CA TYR A 43 -10.76 -5.53 -1.43
C TYR A 43 -9.35 -5.56 -0.83
N SER A 44 -8.99 -4.55 -0.07
CA SER A 44 -7.73 -4.51 0.66
C SER A 44 -8.00 -4.21 2.13
N CYS A 45 -7.47 -5.03 3.04
CA CYS A 45 -7.52 -4.72 4.46
C CYS A 45 -6.89 -3.35 4.72
N GLY A 46 -7.64 -2.50 5.41
CA GLY A 46 -7.24 -1.16 5.78
C GLY A 46 -6.53 -1.09 7.13
N PRO A 47 -6.19 0.11 7.60
CA PRO A 47 -5.51 0.30 8.88
C PRO A 47 -6.47 0.17 10.07
N THR A 48 -5.93 -0.30 11.20
CA THR A 48 -6.53 -0.06 12.50
C THR A 48 -6.01 1.28 13.04
N VAL A 49 -6.91 2.25 13.20
CA VAL A 49 -6.57 3.67 13.39
C VAL A 49 -6.45 4.09 14.85
N TYR A 50 -5.57 3.43 15.60
CA TYR A 50 -5.24 3.78 16.99
C TYR A 50 -3.82 4.34 17.15
N HIS A 51 -3.02 4.31 16.09
CA HIS A 51 -1.62 4.79 16.07
C HIS A 51 -1.18 5.03 14.63
N TYR A 52 -0.09 5.79 14.43
CA TYR A 52 0.51 5.99 13.12
C TYR A 52 0.85 4.66 12.44
N ALA A 53 0.62 4.58 11.15
CA ALA A 53 1.10 3.48 10.33
C ALA A 53 2.64 3.56 10.22
N HIS A 54 3.31 2.45 10.42
CA HIS A 54 4.74 2.38 10.15
C HIS A 54 5.01 1.95 8.70
N ILE A 55 6.24 2.18 8.22
CA ILE A 55 6.62 1.85 6.83
C ILE A 55 6.42 0.37 6.50
N GLY A 56 6.47 -0.53 7.49
CA GLY A 56 6.16 -1.95 7.31
C GLY A 56 4.70 -2.19 6.89
N ASN A 57 3.74 -1.44 7.49
CA ASN A 57 2.35 -1.48 7.05
C ASN A 57 2.21 -0.85 5.66
N LEU A 58 2.88 0.29 5.44
CA LEU A 58 2.78 1.05 4.20
C LEU A 58 3.36 0.31 2.99
N ARG A 59 4.30 -0.61 3.17
CA ARG A 59 4.76 -1.52 2.11
C ARG A 59 3.61 -2.32 1.50
N ASN A 60 2.70 -2.85 2.34
CA ASN A 60 1.53 -3.58 1.84
C ASN A 60 0.65 -2.67 0.96
N TYR A 61 0.42 -1.42 1.37
CA TYR A 61 -0.38 -0.48 0.59
C TYR A 61 0.30 -0.06 -0.72
N VAL A 62 1.63 0.07 -0.74
CA VAL A 62 2.38 0.28 -1.99
C VAL A 62 2.19 -0.90 -2.95
N CYS A 63 2.23 -2.15 -2.46
CA CYS A 63 2.01 -3.34 -3.28
C CYS A 63 0.55 -3.43 -3.77
N ASN A 64 -0.42 -3.08 -2.93
CA ASN A 64 -1.83 -3.02 -3.31
C ASN A 64 -2.09 -1.96 -4.39
N ASP A 65 -1.47 -0.78 -4.26
CA ASP A 65 -1.54 0.29 -5.26
C ASP A 65 -0.90 -0.14 -6.60
N LEU A 66 0.23 -0.85 -6.52
CA LEU A 66 0.87 -1.40 -7.71
C LEU A 66 -0.04 -2.38 -8.45
N LEU A 67 -0.71 -3.29 -7.74
CA LEU A 67 -1.65 -4.24 -8.33
C LEU A 67 -2.84 -3.51 -8.97
N ASP A 68 -3.45 -2.55 -8.27
CA ASP A 68 -4.54 -1.72 -8.80
C ASP A 68 -4.13 -0.98 -10.07
N ARG A 69 -2.95 -0.32 -10.05
CA ARG A 69 -2.42 0.41 -11.22
C ARG A 69 -2.09 -0.52 -12.38
N THR A 70 -1.56 -1.70 -12.12
CA THR A 70 -1.24 -2.70 -13.15
C THR A 70 -2.52 -3.17 -13.85
N LEU A 71 -3.55 -3.53 -13.08
CA LEU A 71 -4.85 -3.95 -13.63
C LEU A 71 -5.47 -2.85 -14.50
N ARG A 72 -5.45 -1.60 -14.04
CA ARG A 72 -5.95 -0.45 -14.82
C ARG A 72 -5.09 -0.18 -16.06
N TYR A 73 -3.79 -0.34 -15.96
CA TYR A 73 -2.87 -0.13 -17.08
C TYR A 73 -3.12 -1.10 -18.23
N ILE A 74 -3.45 -2.35 -17.92
CA ILE A 74 -3.80 -3.37 -18.91
C ILE A 74 -5.29 -3.36 -19.31
N GLY A 75 -6.06 -2.38 -18.85
CA GLY A 75 -7.39 -2.06 -19.36
C GLY A 75 -8.57 -2.52 -18.48
N TYR A 76 -8.34 -3.12 -17.31
CA TYR A 76 -9.45 -3.47 -16.42
C TYR A 76 -10.05 -2.23 -15.73
N LYS A 77 -11.37 -2.26 -15.54
CA LYS A 77 -12.07 -1.32 -14.66
C LYS A 77 -12.07 -1.89 -13.25
N VAL A 78 -11.22 -1.35 -12.40
CA VAL A 78 -11.08 -1.80 -11.02
C VAL A 78 -11.96 -0.96 -10.09
N GLU A 79 -12.73 -1.62 -9.24
CA GLU A 79 -13.45 -1.01 -8.13
C GLU A 79 -12.83 -1.52 -6.82
N ARG A 80 -12.08 -0.65 -6.17
CA ARG A 80 -11.33 -0.97 -4.95
C ARG A 80 -12.05 -0.48 -3.72
N CYS A 81 -12.21 -1.37 -2.72
CA CYS A 81 -12.74 -1.06 -1.40
C CYS A 81 -11.67 -1.30 -0.33
N MET A 82 -11.65 -0.44 0.69
CA MET A 82 -10.79 -0.57 1.87
C MET A 82 -11.57 -0.18 3.12
N ASN A 83 -11.43 -0.97 4.18
CA ASN A 83 -11.99 -0.61 5.49
C ASN A 83 -11.08 0.38 6.24
N ILE A 84 -11.68 1.07 7.21
CA ILE A 84 -10.99 1.70 8.32
C ILE A 84 -11.52 1.03 9.57
N THR A 85 -10.66 0.32 10.32
CA THR A 85 -11.03 -0.28 11.59
C THR A 85 -10.98 0.79 12.68
N ASP A 86 -12.14 1.36 12.98
CA ASP A 86 -12.37 2.43 13.96
C ASP A 86 -13.09 1.95 15.21
N VAL A 87 -13.29 0.63 15.35
CA VAL A 87 -13.98 -0.02 16.48
C VAL A 87 -13.14 -1.17 17.03
N GLY A 88 -13.36 -1.51 18.29
CA GLY A 88 -13.08 -2.74 19.02
C GLY A 88 -11.93 -3.60 18.55
N HIS A 89 -10.66 -3.14 18.62
CA HIS A 89 -9.53 -3.98 18.29
C HIS A 89 -8.74 -4.37 19.54
N LEU A 90 -8.82 -5.64 19.94
CA LEU A 90 -8.14 -6.17 21.12
C LEU A 90 -6.62 -6.29 20.88
N LYS A 91 -5.82 -6.25 21.95
CA LYS A 91 -4.34 -6.31 21.90
C LYS A 91 -3.80 -7.55 21.23
N SER A 92 -4.47 -8.69 21.41
CA SER A 92 -4.12 -9.90 20.68
C SER A 92 -5.01 -10.07 19.47
N ASP A 93 -4.43 -10.50 18.36
CA ASP A 93 -5.16 -10.87 17.14
C ASP A 93 -6.06 -12.11 17.38
N SER A 94 -6.21 -12.55 18.63
CA SER A 94 -6.92 -13.73 19.10
C SER A 94 -7.92 -13.40 20.21
N ASP A 95 -8.87 -12.50 19.93
CA ASP A 95 -10.03 -12.20 20.78
C ASP A 95 -9.73 -11.94 22.29
N SER A 96 -8.50 -11.60 22.65
CA SER A 96 -8.11 -11.33 24.04
C SER A 96 -7.23 -10.08 24.20
N GLY A 97 -7.26 -9.44 25.36
CA GLY A 97 -6.47 -8.26 25.67
C GLY A 97 -7.27 -6.95 25.68
N GLU A 98 -6.63 -5.86 26.15
CA GLU A 98 -7.21 -4.52 26.21
C GLU A 98 -7.46 -3.95 24.79
N ASP A 99 -8.54 -3.20 24.61
CA ASP A 99 -8.83 -2.52 23.35
C ASP A 99 -7.77 -1.43 23.09
N LYS A 100 -7.12 -1.51 21.91
CA LYS A 100 -6.06 -0.59 21.50
C LYS A 100 -6.57 0.83 21.28
N MET A 101 -7.83 0.98 20.79
CA MET A 101 -8.45 2.28 20.57
C MET A 101 -8.71 2.99 21.89
N VAL A 102 -9.30 2.27 22.86
CA VAL A 102 -9.57 2.80 24.21
C VAL A 102 -8.29 3.15 24.93
N ALA A 103 -7.26 2.31 24.85
CA ALA A 103 -5.95 2.58 25.44
C ALA A 103 -5.31 3.86 24.86
N SER A 104 -5.40 4.06 23.54
CA SER A 104 -4.91 5.27 22.88
C SER A 104 -5.73 6.50 23.26
N ALA A 105 -7.06 6.40 23.30
CA ALA A 105 -7.96 7.47 23.71
C ALA A 105 -7.66 7.95 25.15
N LYS A 106 -7.53 7.02 26.09
CA LYS A 106 -7.15 7.33 27.49
C LYS A 106 -5.80 8.03 27.58
N LYS A 107 -4.80 7.54 26.82
CA LYS A 107 -3.45 8.13 26.80
C LYS A 107 -3.44 9.55 26.26
N GLU A 108 -4.25 9.83 25.23
CA GLU A 108 -4.30 11.14 24.56
C GLU A 108 -5.40 12.06 25.10
N HIS A 109 -6.19 11.61 26.08
CA HIS A 109 -7.33 12.35 26.64
C HIS A 109 -8.36 12.80 25.57
N LYS A 110 -8.66 11.94 24.61
CA LYS A 110 -9.59 12.16 23.49
C LYS A 110 -10.65 11.07 23.47
N SER A 111 -11.77 11.30 22.74
CA SER A 111 -12.74 10.25 22.46
C SER A 111 -12.16 9.22 21.48
N VAL A 112 -12.70 7.99 21.48
CA VAL A 112 -12.29 6.93 20.52
C VAL A 112 -12.50 7.39 19.08
N LEU A 113 -13.59 8.11 18.80
CA LEU A 113 -13.88 8.63 17.45
C LEU A 113 -12.91 9.74 17.02
N ASP A 114 -12.50 10.63 17.94
CA ASP A 114 -11.49 11.64 17.64
C ASP A 114 -10.13 11.02 17.33
N ILE A 115 -9.75 9.97 18.07
CA ILE A 115 -8.54 9.18 17.81
C ILE A 115 -8.61 8.52 16.45
N ALA A 116 -9.72 7.84 16.16
CA ALA A 116 -9.94 7.18 14.87
C ALA A 116 -9.82 8.15 13.71
N LYS A 117 -10.47 9.31 13.81
CA LYS A 117 -10.40 10.37 12.80
C LYS A 117 -8.97 10.89 12.62
N PHE A 118 -8.29 11.21 13.72
CA PHE A 118 -6.93 11.75 13.69
C PHE A 118 -5.95 10.81 12.98
N TYR A 119 -5.95 9.51 13.34
CA TYR A 119 -5.04 8.54 12.73
C TYR A 119 -5.47 8.12 11.32
N THR A 120 -6.75 8.22 10.98
CA THR A 120 -7.22 8.07 9.59
C THR A 120 -6.68 9.19 8.71
N ASP A 121 -6.75 10.43 9.16
CA ASP A 121 -6.22 11.58 8.43
C ASP A 121 -4.67 11.46 8.28
N ALA A 122 -3.98 11.05 9.34
CA ALA A 122 -2.53 10.80 9.31
C ALA A 122 -2.16 9.66 8.35
N PHE A 123 -2.92 8.57 8.36
CA PHE A 123 -2.72 7.45 7.43
C PHE A 123 -2.85 7.89 5.97
N PHE A 124 -3.90 8.64 5.62
CA PHE A 124 -4.07 9.11 4.25
C PHE A 124 -3.04 10.14 3.83
N LYS A 125 -2.52 10.96 4.75
CA LYS A 125 -1.37 11.84 4.48
C LYS A 125 -0.14 11.03 4.06
N ASP A 126 0.18 9.96 4.80
CA ASP A 126 1.31 9.07 4.47
C ASP A 126 1.06 8.31 3.16
N PHE A 127 -0.18 7.88 2.94
CA PHE A 127 -0.63 7.18 1.74
C PHE A 127 -0.45 8.05 0.48
N ASP A 128 -0.87 9.32 0.55
CA ASP A 128 -0.72 10.29 -0.53
C ASP A 128 0.76 10.65 -0.76
N ALA A 129 1.56 10.79 0.31
CA ALA A 129 3.00 11.05 0.20
C ALA A 129 3.76 9.93 -0.52
N LEU A 130 3.25 8.70 -0.46
CA LEU A 130 3.77 7.56 -1.21
C LEU A 130 3.15 7.42 -2.62
N ASN A 131 2.40 8.41 -3.11
CA ASN A 131 1.66 8.38 -4.38
C ASN A 131 0.73 7.15 -4.50
N CYS A 132 0.25 6.59 -3.41
CA CYS A 132 -0.74 5.53 -3.45
C CYS A 132 -2.10 6.11 -3.88
N LYS A 133 -2.76 5.47 -4.84
CA LYS A 133 -4.10 5.85 -5.28
C LYS A 133 -5.12 5.44 -4.22
N ARG A 134 -5.91 6.40 -3.72
CA ARG A 134 -6.99 6.11 -2.78
C ARG A 134 -8.01 5.17 -3.42
N PRO A 135 -8.52 4.18 -2.67
CA PRO A 135 -9.62 3.34 -3.14
C PRO A 135 -10.87 4.16 -3.48
N GLU A 136 -11.67 3.68 -4.40
CA GLU A 136 -12.97 4.31 -4.75
C GLU A 136 -13.92 4.30 -3.56
N ILE A 137 -13.83 3.24 -2.72
CA ILE A 137 -14.67 3.06 -1.53
C ILE A 137 -13.76 2.92 -0.32
N VAL A 138 -13.90 3.85 0.63
CA VAL A 138 -13.31 3.76 1.97
C VAL A 138 -14.47 3.70 2.96
N SER A 139 -14.53 2.68 3.79
CA SER A 139 -15.68 2.40 4.65
C SER A 139 -15.24 2.13 6.09
N ASN A 140 -15.75 2.91 7.03
CA ASN A 140 -15.49 2.69 8.45
C ASN A 140 -16.19 1.42 8.95
N ALA A 141 -15.55 0.69 9.84
CA ALA A 141 -16.15 -0.50 10.43
C ALA A 141 -17.43 -0.16 11.21
N SER A 142 -17.45 0.98 11.92
CA SER A 142 -18.61 1.48 12.67
C SER A 142 -19.86 1.76 11.82
N ASP A 143 -19.70 2.02 10.53
CA ASP A 143 -20.80 2.34 9.60
C ASP A 143 -21.51 1.09 9.04
N ASN A 144 -21.09 -0.12 9.43
CA ASN A 144 -21.55 -1.36 8.80
C ASN A 144 -22.16 -2.37 9.79
N ILE A 145 -22.54 -1.93 10.97
CA ILE A 145 -23.09 -2.75 12.06
C ILE A 145 -24.28 -3.60 11.61
N ASP A 146 -25.21 -3.01 10.86
CA ASP A 146 -26.40 -3.71 10.37
C ASP A 146 -26.04 -4.90 9.48
N MET A 147 -24.98 -4.76 8.67
CA MET A 147 -24.51 -5.85 7.81
C MET A 147 -23.88 -6.97 8.62
N TYR A 148 -23.14 -6.65 9.66
CA TYR A 148 -22.55 -7.67 10.54
C TYR A 148 -23.64 -8.44 11.27
N ILE A 149 -24.64 -7.75 11.83
CA ILE A 149 -25.79 -8.38 12.48
C ILE A 149 -26.50 -9.33 11.51
N LYS A 150 -26.76 -8.89 10.28
CA LYS A 150 -27.38 -9.72 9.24
C LYS A 150 -26.59 -10.99 8.93
N ILE A 151 -25.26 -10.90 8.83
CA ILE A 151 -24.40 -12.06 8.61
C ILE A 151 -24.48 -13.01 9.81
N ILE A 152 -24.36 -12.49 11.03
CA ILE A 152 -24.35 -13.28 12.26
C ILE A 152 -25.69 -14.00 12.43
N GLU A 153 -26.83 -13.33 12.22
CA GLU A 153 -28.16 -13.94 12.31
C GLU A 153 -28.29 -15.14 11.36
N LYS A 154 -27.80 -15.00 10.11
CA LYS A 154 -27.82 -16.10 9.17
C LYS A 154 -26.89 -17.24 9.61
N LEU A 155 -25.68 -16.95 10.06
CA LEU A 155 -24.75 -17.97 10.55
C LEU A 155 -25.29 -18.72 11.78
N LEU A 156 -25.97 -18.04 12.70
CA LEU A 156 -26.66 -18.66 13.83
C LEU A 156 -27.81 -19.58 13.35
N LYS A 157 -28.63 -19.08 12.43
CA LYS A 157 -29.77 -19.83 11.87
C LYS A 157 -29.33 -21.09 11.14
N ASP A 158 -28.24 -21.00 10.39
CA ASP A 158 -27.71 -22.09 9.56
C ASP A 158 -26.80 -23.04 10.36
N GLY A 159 -26.56 -22.75 11.67
CA GLY A 159 -25.81 -23.61 12.59
C GLY A 159 -24.29 -23.51 12.48
N TYR A 160 -23.76 -22.48 11.81
CA TYR A 160 -22.30 -22.18 11.75
C TYR A 160 -21.83 -21.34 12.93
N ALA A 161 -22.74 -20.73 13.68
CA ALA A 161 -22.40 -19.94 14.84
C ALA A 161 -23.21 -20.39 16.08
N TYR A 162 -22.73 -20.02 17.27
CA TYR A 162 -23.40 -20.30 18.53
C TYR A 162 -23.19 -19.17 19.55
N GLN A 163 -24.09 -19.08 20.52
CA GLN A 163 -23.95 -18.19 21.66
C GLN A 163 -23.38 -18.94 22.87
N ALA A 164 -22.38 -18.36 23.53
CA ALA A 164 -21.85 -18.86 24.80
C ALA A 164 -21.26 -17.71 25.64
N GLY A 165 -21.45 -17.74 26.95
CA GLY A 165 -20.93 -16.73 27.87
C GLY A 165 -21.45 -15.30 27.62
N GLY A 166 -22.46 -15.13 26.74
CA GLY A 166 -22.99 -13.85 26.30
C GLY A 166 -22.47 -13.40 24.92
N ASN A 167 -21.43 -13.99 24.39
CA ASN A 167 -20.83 -13.68 23.09
C ASN A 167 -21.34 -14.61 21.98
N VAL A 168 -21.14 -14.23 20.71
CA VAL A 168 -21.41 -15.08 19.56
C VAL A 168 -20.10 -15.52 18.94
N TYR A 169 -19.93 -16.82 18.75
CA TYR A 169 -18.74 -17.42 18.15
C TYR A 169 -19.08 -18.16 16.86
N PHE A 170 -18.14 -18.15 15.91
CA PHE A 170 -18.17 -19.05 14.77
C PHE A 170 -17.63 -20.42 15.19
N ASP A 171 -18.32 -21.49 14.80
CA ASP A 171 -17.97 -22.89 15.08
C ASP A 171 -17.14 -23.43 13.90
N VAL A 172 -15.80 -23.43 14.04
CA VAL A 172 -14.89 -23.87 12.96
C VAL A 172 -15.03 -25.37 12.66
N SER A 173 -15.54 -26.16 13.60
CA SER A 173 -15.78 -27.61 13.40
C SER A 173 -16.84 -27.94 12.36
N LYS A 174 -17.59 -26.92 11.89
CA LYS A 174 -18.58 -27.05 10.82
C LYS A 174 -17.97 -27.02 9.42
N LEU A 175 -16.66 -26.74 9.31
CA LEU A 175 -15.95 -26.62 8.03
C LEU A 175 -14.85 -27.69 7.94
N ASP A 176 -14.93 -28.56 6.95
CA ASP A 176 -13.93 -29.61 6.71
C ASP A 176 -12.58 -29.02 6.20
N ASP A 177 -12.62 -27.83 5.61
CA ASP A 177 -11.48 -27.19 4.96
C ASP A 177 -11.08 -25.83 5.58
N TYR A 178 -11.36 -25.63 6.88
CA TYR A 178 -11.09 -24.35 7.58
C TYR A 178 -9.68 -23.80 7.32
N TYR A 179 -8.67 -24.67 7.34
CA TYR A 179 -7.27 -24.27 7.16
C TYR A 179 -6.80 -24.19 5.70
N LYS A 180 -7.71 -24.16 4.70
CA LYS A 180 -7.35 -24.20 3.26
C LYS A 180 -6.41 -23.08 2.80
N LEU A 181 -6.46 -21.90 3.42
CA LEU A 181 -5.58 -20.79 3.08
C LEU A 181 -4.18 -20.94 3.70
N THR A 182 -4.07 -21.59 4.85
CA THR A 182 -2.80 -21.79 5.55
C THR A 182 -2.02 -22.97 4.95
N ASN A 183 -0.71 -23.04 5.17
CA ASN A 183 0.11 -24.18 4.77
C ASN A 183 0.28 -25.20 5.92
N HIS A 184 -0.37 -24.96 7.05
CA HIS A 184 -0.23 -25.77 8.26
C HIS A 184 -1.34 -26.79 8.38
N LYS A 185 -1.00 -27.94 8.92
CA LYS A 185 -2.00 -28.92 9.35
C LYS A 185 -2.58 -28.50 10.70
N GLU A 186 -3.78 -28.99 10.99
CA GLU A 186 -4.49 -28.70 12.24
C GLU A 186 -3.61 -28.91 13.49
N ASP A 187 -2.88 -30.02 13.56
CA ASP A 187 -1.99 -30.37 14.65
C ASP A 187 -0.81 -29.39 14.83
N GLU A 188 -0.32 -28.77 13.74
CA GLU A 188 0.78 -27.80 13.78
C GLU A 188 0.30 -26.43 14.27
N MET A 189 -0.97 -26.09 14.04
CA MET A 189 -1.56 -24.82 14.47
C MET A 189 -1.90 -24.79 15.96
N VAL A 190 -2.18 -25.94 16.57
CA VAL A 190 -2.38 -26.07 18.02
C VAL A 190 -1.08 -25.79 18.80
N VAL A 191 0.07 -26.10 18.20
CA VAL A 191 1.40 -25.83 18.78
C VAL A 191 1.82 -24.36 18.57
N GLY A 192 1.29 -23.70 17.54
CA GLY A 192 1.59 -22.29 17.18
C GLY A 192 0.73 -21.25 17.88
N VAL A 193 0.05 -21.59 18.97
CA VAL A 193 -0.64 -20.59 19.80
C VAL A 193 0.40 -19.60 20.31
N ARG A 194 0.34 -18.37 19.80
CA ARG A 194 1.24 -17.29 20.21
C ARG A 194 1.25 -17.19 21.73
N ASP A 195 2.43 -17.15 22.33
CA ASP A 195 2.59 -16.91 23.76
C ASP A 195 1.73 -15.72 24.19
N GLY A 196 0.81 -15.94 25.14
CA GLY A 196 -0.07 -14.90 25.68
C GLY A 196 -1.54 -14.97 25.25
N VAL A 197 -1.98 -15.98 24.49
CA VAL A 197 -3.41 -16.21 24.21
C VAL A 197 -4.07 -16.82 25.43
N GLU A 198 -4.93 -16.05 26.12
CA GLU A 198 -5.72 -16.57 27.23
C GLU A 198 -6.82 -17.51 26.70
N PHE A 199 -6.97 -18.66 27.35
CA PHE A 199 -8.02 -19.62 27.06
C PHE A 199 -9.40 -19.02 27.37
N ASP A 200 -10.29 -18.95 26.36
CA ASP A 200 -11.69 -18.61 26.55
C ASP A 200 -12.52 -19.90 26.75
N GLY A 201 -12.88 -20.17 27.99
CA GLY A 201 -13.67 -21.34 28.36
C GLY A 201 -15.09 -21.41 27.79
N ASN A 202 -15.54 -20.37 27.08
CA ASN A 202 -16.84 -20.34 26.38
C ASN A 202 -16.74 -20.92 24.97
N LYS A 203 -15.54 -21.00 24.38
CA LYS A 203 -15.33 -21.58 23.05
C LYS A 203 -15.47 -23.10 23.09
N ARG A 204 -16.14 -23.68 22.09
CA ARG A 204 -16.26 -25.14 21.89
C ARG A 204 -14.95 -25.73 21.40
N ASN A 205 -14.30 -25.02 20.47
CA ASN A 205 -12.95 -25.31 19.95
C ASN A 205 -12.05 -24.11 20.17
N GLN A 206 -10.77 -24.34 20.38
CA GLN A 206 -9.80 -23.28 20.59
C GLN A 206 -9.69 -22.33 19.37
N ALA A 207 -9.89 -22.87 18.17
CA ALA A 207 -9.86 -22.12 16.92
C ALA A 207 -11.15 -21.32 16.63
N ASP A 208 -12.24 -21.54 17.38
CA ASP A 208 -13.45 -20.74 17.23
C ASP A 208 -13.13 -19.27 17.48
N PHE A 209 -13.79 -18.38 16.75
CA PHE A 209 -13.53 -16.94 16.83
C PHE A 209 -14.82 -16.14 17.08
N ALA A 210 -14.66 -15.03 17.76
CA ALA A 210 -15.80 -14.20 18.11
C ALA A 210 -16.33 -13.42 16.89
N LEU A 211 -17.64 -13.43 16.71
CA LEU A 211 -18.40 -12.65 15.74
C LEU A 211 -19.01 -11.40 16.37
N TRP A 212 -19.44 -11.51 17.64
CA TRP A 212 -20.03 -10.41 18.41
C TRP A 212 -19.70 -10.55 19.88
N PHE A 213 -19.21 -9.47 20.48
CA PHE A 213 -18.92 -9.38 21.89
C PHE A 213 -20.00 -8.61 22.62
N THR A 214 -20.66 -9.23 23.61
CA THR A 214 -21.54 -8.54 24.57
C THR A 214 -20.90 -8.46 25.94
N LYS A 215 -20.00 -9.40 26.24
CA LYS A 215 -19.20 -9.43 27.48
C LYS A 215 -17.74 -9.57 27.08
N SER A 216 -16.94 -8.58 27.40
CA SER A 216 -15.50 -8.67 27.36
C SER A 216 -14.98 -8.58 28.80
N LYS A 217 -13.77 -9.13 29.05
CA LYS A 217 -13.07 -8.94 30.33
C LYS A 217 -12.74 -7.47 30.59
N PHE A 218 -12.84 -6.64 29.57
CA PHE A 218 -12.58 -5.20 29.57
C PHE A 218 -13.92 -4.47 29.39
N GLU A 219 -14.50 -3.98 30.49
CA GLU A 219 -15.78 -3.29 30.50
C GLU A 219 -15.76 -1.90 29.83
N ASP A 220 -14.57 -1.40 29.49
CA ASP A 220 -14.28 -0.04 29.08
C ASP A 220 -14.51 0.25 27.57
N GLN A 221 -15.12 -0.66 26.80
CA GLN A 221 -15.44 -0.41 25.39
C GLN A 221 -16.49 0.68 25.27
N GLU A 222 -16.12 1.84 24.67
CA GLU A 222 -17.01 2.99 24.53
C GLU A 222 -18.06 2.78 23.43
N LEU A 223 -17.66 2.13 22.31
CA LEU A 223 -18.55 1.95 21.16
C LEU A 223 -19.26 0.61 21.26
N LYS A 224 -20.56 0.64 21.51
CA LYS A 224 -21.45 -0.53 21.57
C LYS A 224 -22.75 -0.24 20.85
N TRP A 225 -23.31 -1.25 20.24
CA TRP A 225 -24.58 -1.17 19.50
C TRP A 225 -25.58 -2.21 19.99
N ASP A 226 -26.85 -1.86 19.84
CA ASP A 226 -27.95 -2.82 20.06
C ASP A 226 -27.91 -3.91 18.98
N SER A 227 -28.12 -5.14 19.39
CA SER A 227 -28.22 -6.27 18.46
C SER A 227 -29.18 -7.33 19.02
N PRO A 228 -29.66 -8.28 18.18
CA PRO A 228 -30.46 -9.43 18.63
C PRO A 228 -29.70 -10.33 19.63
N PHE A 229 -28.39 -10.19 19.72
CA PHE A 229 -27.50 -10.99 20.60
C PHE A 229 -27.23 -10.29 21.93
N GLY A 230 -27.67 -9.03 22.07
CA GLY A 230 -27.40 -8.12 23.17
C GLY A 230 -26.56 -6.90 22.76
N ILE A 231 -26.47 -5.91 23.66
CA ILE A 231 -25.64 -4.71 23.45
C ILE A 231 -24.18 -5.11 23.42
N GLY A 232 -23.48 -4.74 22.32
CA GLY A 232 -22.09 -5.17 22.13
C GLY A 232 -21.42 -4.58 20.90
N TYR A 233 -20.38 -5.22 20.41
CA TYR A 233 -19.58 -4.79 19.27
C TYR A 233 -19.10 -5.98 18.43
N PRO A 234 -18.79 -5.76 17.12
CA PRO A 234 -18.36 -6.84 16.23
C PRO A 234 -16.98 -7.39 16.60
N GLY A 235 -16.72 -8.64 16.27
CA GLY A 235 -15.39 -9.20 16.21
C GLY A 235 -14.61 -8.63 15.04
N TRP A 236 -13.28 -8.67 15.09
CA TRP A 236 -12.42 -8.05 14.08
C TRP A 236 -12.61 -8.62 12.65
N HIS A 237 -12.83 -9.92 12.54
CA HIS A 237 -12.84 -10.59 11.22
C HIS A 237 -14.11 -10.29 10.41
N ILE A 238 -15.25 -10.06 11.10
CA ILE A 238 -16.54 -9.83 10.40
C ILE A 238 -16.59 -8.47 9.71
N GLU A 239 -15.75 -7.51 10.13
CA GLU A 239 -15.67 -6.19 9.53
C GLU A 239 -15.36 -6.28 8.04
N CYS A 240 -14.24 -6.93 7.68
CA CYS A 240 -13.81 -7.06 6.29
C CYS A 240 -14.79 -7.86 5.44
N SER A 241 -15.35 -8.95 5.98
CA SER A 241 -16.40 -9.71 5.29
C SER A 241 -17.64 -8.87 5.01
N GLY A 242 -18.16 -8.19 6.03
CA GLY A 242 -19.36 -7.37 5.91
C GLY A 242 -19.19 -6.18 4.98
N ILE A 243 -18.08 -5.45 5.10
CA ILE A 243 -17.79 -4.28 4.27
C ILE A 243 -17.59 -4.69 2.80
N SER A 244 -16.84 -5.75 2.54
CA SER A 244 -16.59 -6.18 1.16
C SER A 244 -17.86 -6.72 0.49
N ILE A 245 -18.64 -7.55 1.16
CA ILE A 245 -19.90 -8.09 0.61
C ILE A 245 -20.90 -6.97 0.35
N LYS A 246 -21.03 -6.00 1.28
CA LYS A 246 -21.94 -4.86 1.12
C LYS A 246 -21.59 -3.98 -0.06
N ASN A 247 -20.29 -3.68 -0.26
CA ASN A 247 -19.84 -2.70 -1.24
C ASN A 247 -19.45 -3.31 -2.59
N LEU A 248 -18.89 -4.52 -2.61
CA LEU A 248 -18.37 -5.16 -3.82
C LEU A 248 -19.24 -6.31 -4.32
N GLY A 249 -20.14 -6.83 -3.48
CA GLY A 249 -21.04 -7.93 -3.80
C GLY A 249 -20.54 -9.30 -3.32
N GLU A 250 -21.28 -10.34 -3.70
CA GLU A 250 -21.09 -11.70 -3.19
C GLU A 250 -19.91 -12.45 -3.84
N TYR A 251 -19.38 -11.94 -4.94
CA TYR A 251 -18.22 -12.49 -5.66
C TYR A 251 -17.11 -11.46 -5.69
N LEU A 252 -16.05 -11.74 -4.96
CA LEU A 252 -14.86 -10.90 -4.89
C LEU A 252 -13.76 -11.48 -5.78
N ASP A 253 -13.19 -10.66 -6.67
CA ASP A 253 -12.08 -11.12 -7.50
C ASP A 253 -10.79 -11.20 -6.69
N ILE A 254 -10.38 -10.11 -6.03
CA ILE A 254 -9.09 -10.01 -5.35
C ILE A 254 -9.28 -9.54 -3.91
N HIS A 255 -8.64 -10.25 -2.97
CA HIS A 255 -8.45 -9.84 -1.59
C HIS A 255 -6.97 -9.76 -1.24
N THR A 256 -6.53 -8.63 -0.65
CA THR A 256 -5.11 -8.42 -0.32
C THR A 256 -4.88 -8.09 1.15
N GLY A 257 -3.69 -8.46 1.64
CA GLY A 257 -3.19 -8.11 2.96
C GLY A 257 -1.71 -8.43 3.14
N GLY A 258 -1.19 -8.27 4.34
CA GLY A 258 0.12 -8.81 4.72
C GLY A 258 0.08 -10.32 4.92
N VAL A 259 1.21 -11.00 4.87
CA VAL A 259 1.28 -12.45 5.16
C VAL A 259 0.83 -12.79 6.58
N ASP A 260 0.87 -11.85 7.50
CA ASP A 260 0.35 -12.00 8.87
C ASP A 260 -1.19 -12.03 8.92
N ASN A 261 -1.88 -11.56 7.88
CA ASN A 261 -3.33 -11.67 7.75
C ASN A 261 -3.77 -13.07 7.30
N ILE A 262 -2.89 -13.90 6.72
CA ILE A 262 -3.26 -15.25 6.25
C ILE A 262 -3.97 -16.01 7.37
N PHE A 263 -3.38 -16.00 8.57
CA PHE A 263 -3.94 -16.61 9.76
C PHE A 263 -3.76 -15.71 10.99
N PRO A 264 -4.81 -15.48 11.78
CA PRO A 264 -6.16 -16.06 11.63
C PRO A 264 -7.11 -15.25 10.72
N HIS A 265 -6.78 -13.99 10.38
CA HIS A 265 -7.72 -13.01 9.85
C HIS A 265 -8.42 -13.45 8.55
N HIS A 266 -7.68 -13.64 7.47
CA HIS A 266 -8.27 -14.02 6.18
C HIS A 266 -8.84 -15.46 6.20
N THR A 267 -8.26 -16.36 7.00
CA THR A 267 -8.82 -17.71 7.21
C THR A 267 -10.21 -17.60 7.82
N ASN A 268 -10.40 -16.74 8.83
CA ASN A 268 -11.70 -16.51 9.47
C ASN A 268 -12.67 -15.78 8.53
N GLU A 269 -12.19 -14.85 7.71
CA GLU A 269 -13.03 -14.21 6.71
C GLU A 269 -13.56 -15.18 5.67
N ILE A 270 -12.73 -16.10 5.17
CA ILE A 270 -13.17 -17.18 4.27
C ILE A 270 -14.25 -18.01 4.94
N ALA A 271 -13.99 -18.46 6.17
CA ALA A 271 -14.90 -19.30 6.92
C ALA A 271 -16.30 -18.68 7.04
N GLN A 272 -16.38 -17.45 7.55
CA GLN A 272 -17.65 -16.77 7.80
C GLN A 272 -18.34 -16.32 6.50
N SER A 273 -17.57 -15.81 5.51
CA SER A 273 -18.14 -15.32 4.26
C SER A 273 -18.71 -16.46 3.41
N GLU A 274 -17.96 -17.56 3.23
CA GLU A 274 -18.43 -18.68 2.45
C GLU A 274 -19.58 -19.44 3.13
N ALA A 275 -19.58 -19.55 4.46
CA ALA A 275 -20.71 -20.08 5.21
C ALA A 275 -21.96 -19.19 5.09
N TYR A 276 -21.79 -17.86 5.11
CA TYR A 276 -22.89 -16.92 4.90
C TYR A 276 -23.44 -16.97 3.48
N LEU A 277 -22.58 -17.00 2.46
CA LEU A 277 -22.98 -16.94 1.05
C LEU A 277 -23.42 -18.29 0.49
N GLY A 278 -22.86 -19.40 0.99
CA GLY A 278 -23.11 -20.75 0.50
C GLY A 278 -22.30 -21.11 -0.78
N HIS A 279 -21.30 -20.30 -1.12
CA HIS A 279 -20.40 -20.51 -2.27
C HIS A 279 -19.03 -19.89 -2.01
N LYS A 280 -18.04 -20.21 -2.87
CA LYS A 280 -16.70 -19.60 -2.81
C LYS A 280 -16.82 -18.07 -2.96
N TRP A 281 -16.27 -17.34 -2.00
CA TRP A 281 -16.39 -15.88 -1.92
C TRP A 281 -15.35 -15.16 -2.76
N CYS A 282 -14.06 -15.41 -2.53
CA CYS A 282 -12.96 -14.71 -3.17
C CYS A 282 -12.13 -15.61 -4.07
N SER A 283 -11.78 -15.11 -5.27
CA SER A 283 -11.05 -15.88 -6.28
C SER A 283 -9.54 -15.88 -6.05
N TYR A 284 -8.95 -14.68 -5.80
CA TYR A 284 -7.49 -14.50 -5.68
C TYR A 284 -7.13 -13.86 -4.35
N TRP A 285 -6.27 -14.55 -3.58
CA TRP A 285 -5.72 -14.09 -2.31
C TRP A 285 -4.27 -13.70 -2.51
N VAL A 286 -3.97 -12.40 -2.37
CA VAL A 286 -2.64 -11.85 -2.66
C VAL A 286 -2.04 -11.25 -1.39
N HIS A 287 -0.88 -11.76 -0.98
CA HIS A 287 -0.24 -11.35 0.28
C HIS A 287 1.13 -10.74 0.04
N THR A 288 1.38 -9.62 0.72
CA THR A 288 2.67 -8.95 0.73
C THR A 288 3.52 -9.45 1.88
N GLU A 289 4.76 -9.82 1.60
CA GLU A 289 5.72 -10.28 2.61
C GLU A 289 6.21 -9.13 3.50
N HIS A 290 6.72 -9.46 4.68
CA HIS A 290 7.13 -8.50 5.69
C HIS A 290 8.24 -7.54 5.25
N LEU A 291 8.18 -6.30 5.76
CA LEU A 291 9.33 -5.42 5.89
C LEU A 291 10.00 -5.71 7.23
N MET A 292 11.24 -6.19 7.18
CA MET A 292 12.03 -6.51 8.35
C MET A 292 13.02 -5.38 8.65
N SER A 293 13.27 -5.07 9.91
CA SER A 293 14.46 -4.30 10.29
C SER A 293 15.67 -5.24 10.45
N ILE A 294 16.87 -4.69 10.53
CA ILE A 294 18.07 -5.48 10.81
C ILE A 294 17.92 -6.25 12.13
N ASP A 295 17.17 -5.69 13.10
CA ASP A 295 16.94 -6.28 14.41
C ASP A 295 15.69 -7.19 14.46
N GLY A 296 15.07 -7.50 13.33
CA GLY A 296 13.90 -8.36 13.22
C GLY A 296 12.65 -7.69 12.65
N LYS A 297 11.44 -8.23 12.95
CA LYS A 297 10.18 -7.67 12.46
C LYS A 297 9.96 -6.27 13.06
N MET A 298 9.72 -5.26 12.22
CA MET A 298 9.27 -3.95 12.70
C MET A 298 7.94 -4.12 13.44
N SER A 299 7.95 -3.85 14.73
CA SER A 299 6.73 -3.88 15.55
C SER A 299 6.72 -2.69 16.50
N LYS A 300 5.51 -2.25 16.86
CA LYS A 300 5.27 -1.12 17.77
C LYS A 300 5.86 -1.32 19.18
N SER A 301 6.27 -2.53 19.54
CA SER A 301 6.79 -2.90 20.85
C SER A 301 8.33 -2.83 20.98
N HIS A 302 9.08 -2.56 19.89
CA HIS A 302 10.55 -2.71 19.86
C HIS A 302 11.31 -1.41 19.56
N GLY A 303 10.81 -0.23 19.96
CA GLY A 303 11.54 1.03 19.83
C GLY A 303 10.95 1.99 18.80
N ASP A 304 11.73 2.93 18.28
CA ASP A 304 11.27 3.98 17.39
C ASP A 304 10.64 3.45 16.11
N VAL A 305 9.32 3.58 16.02
CA VAL A 305 8.53 3.20 14.85
C VAL A 305 8.85 4.15 13.70
N VAL A 306 9.43 3.64 12.62
CA VAL A 306 9.73 4.45 11.43
C VAL A 306 8.42 4.71 10.66
N THR A 307 8.02 5.97 10.58
CA THR A 307 6.86 6.47 9.82
C THR A 307 7.32 7.27 8.61
N VAL A 308 6.42 7.56 7.66
CA VAL A 308 6.74 8.45 6.52
C VAL A 308 7.11 9.84 7.00
N ASP A 309 6.39 10.40 7.97
CA ASP A 309 6.76 11.69 8.57
C ASP A 309 8.19 11.67 9.16
N SER A 310 8.60 10.56 9.78
CA SER A 310 9.97 10.44 10.31
C SER A 310 11.03 10.38 9.20
N LEU A 311 10.71 9.81 8.04
CA LEU A 311 11.58 9.84 6.86
C LEU A 311 11.68 11.27 6.30
N ILE A 312 10.56 11.97 6.15
CA ILE A 312 10.51 13.36 5.68
C ILE A 312 11.33 14.27 6.60
N ASN A 313 11.14 14.14 7.92
CA ASN A 313 11.88 14.94 8.93
C ASN A 313 13.40 14.66 8.92
N LYS A 314 13.83 13.51 8.42
CA LYS A 314 15.24 13.17 8.18
C LYS A 314 15.75 13.60 6.81
N GLY A 315 14.93 14.28 6.00
CA GLY A 315 15.27 14.79 4.68
C GLY A 315 15.09 13.80 3.51
N TYR A 316 14.49 12.64 3.73
CA TYR A 316 14.22 11.68 2.66
C TYR A 316 12.99 12.08 1.85
N ASN A 317 13.06 11.87 0.54
CA ASN A 317 11.87 11.88 -0.30
C ASN A 317 11.05 10.59 -0.04
N PRO A 318 9.75 10.68 0.30
CA PRO A 318 8.91 9.48 0.52
C PRO A 318 8.93 8.48 -0.65
N LEU A 319 9.05 8.98 -1.87
CA LEU A 319 9.10 8.13 -3.07
C LEU A 319 10.39 7.30 -3.16
N SER A 320 11.44 7.65 -2.40
CA SER A 320 12.63 6.80 -2.25
C SER A 320 12.28 5.48 -1.54
N PHE A 321 11.37 5.53 -0.55
CA PHE A 321 10.86 4.31 0.08
C PHE A 321 9.96 3.52 -0.89
N ARG A 322 9.09 4.20 -1.65
CA ARG A 322 8.32 3.53 -2.71
C ARG A 322 9.24 2.85 -3.72
N TYR A 323 10.28 3.55 -4.21
CA TYR A 323 11.29 3.00 -5.11
C TYR A 323 12.01 1.78 -4.53
N MET A 324 12.36 1.83 -3.23
CA MET A 324 12.93 0.69 -2.49
C MET A 324 11.97 -0.52 -2.51
N CYS A 325 10.69 -0.31 -2.26
CA CYS A 325 9.67 -1.37 -2.31
C CYS A 325 9.56 -1.99 -3.72
N LEU A 326 9.57 -1.16 -4.78
CA LEU A 326 9.43 -1.60 -6.17
C LEU A 326 10.65 -2.36 -6.70
N ASN A 327 11.83 -2.17 -6.11
CA ASN A 327 13.04 -2.94 -6.43
C ASN A 327 13.07 -4.34 -5.78
N SER A 328 12.11 -4.65 -4.91
CA SER A 328 11.95 -5.96 -4.30
C SER A 328 10.60 -6.56 -4.68
N HIS A 329 10.61 -7.84 -5.02
CA HIS A 329 9.35 -8.54 -5.29
C HIS A 329 8.45 -8.56 -4.03
N TYR A 330 7.13 -8.32 -4.19
CA TYR A 330 6.20 -8.21 -3.06
C TYR A 330 6.13 -9.48 -2.17
N ARG A 331 6.39 -10.66 -2.76
CA ARG A 331 6.45 -11.96 -2.04
C ARG A 331 7.80 -12.26 -1.39
N LYS A 332 8.78 -11.37 -1.44
CA LYS A 332 10.06 -11.52 -0.75
C LYS A 332 10.11 -10.59 0.46
N GLN A 333 10.70 -11.06 1.54
CA GLN A 333 11.04 -10.19 2.67
C GLN A 333 11.94 -9.06 2.20
N LEU A 334 11.64 -7.84 2.63
CA LEU A 334 12.46 -6.67 2.37
C LEU A 334 13.10 -6.21 3.68
N ILE A 335 14.43 -6.13 3.69
CA ILE A 335 15.17 -5.65 4.87
C ILE A 335 15.30 -4.14 4.76
N PHE A 336 14.76 -3.43 5.75
CA PHE A 336 14.93 -2.00 5.90
C PHE A 336 16.15 -1.67 6.74
N SER A 337 16.96 -0.75 6.25
CA SER A 337 17.94 0.02 7.02
C SER A 337 18.01 1.41 6.41
N PHE A 338 18.52 2.39 7.16
CA PHE A 338 18.77 3.71 6.59
C PHE A 338 19.82 3.67 5.48
N ASP A 339 20.80 2.75 5.53
CA ASP A 339 21.76 2.56 4.46
C ASP A 339 21.10 2.04 3.18
N ALA A 340 20.17 1.07 3.30
CA ALA A 340 19.39 0.58 2.17
C ALA A 340 18.48 1.69 1.59
N LEU A 341 17.87 2.51 2.44
CA LEU A 341 17.06 3.64 2.00
C LEU A 341 17.93 4.71 1.32
N ASN A 342 19.13 5.04 1.86
CA ASN A 342 20.09 5.94 1.24
C ASN A 342 20.50 5.45 -0.16
N ALA A 343 20.78 4.15 -0.31
CA ALA A 343 21.07 3.56 -1.62
C ALA A 343 19.90 3.72 -2.58
N ALA A 344 18.67 3.41 -2.13
CA ALA A 344 17.45 3.55 -2.93
C ALA A 344 17.19 5.02 -3.33
N GLU A 345 17.40 5.97 -2.42
CA GLU A 345 17.27 7.40 -2.70
C GLU A 345 18.28 7.88 -3.75
N ASN A 346 19.53 7.47 -3.61
CA ASN A 346 20.57 7.81 -4.58
C ASN A 346 20.23 7.25 -5.97
N GLU A 347 19.78 6.01 -6.07
CA GLU A 347 19.37 5.42 -7.34
C GLU A 347 18.12 6.11 -7.93
N TYR A 348 17.14 6.42 -7.11
CA TYR A 348 15.95 7.17 -7.52
C TYR A 348 16.31 8.57 -8.04
N LYS A 349 17.17 9.32 -7.32
CA LYS A 349 17.68 10.63 -7.76
C LYS A 349 18.46 10.52 -9.08
N LYS A 350 19.33 9.52 -9.22
CA LYS A 350 20.06 9.27 -10.49
C LYS A 350 19.10 8.99 -11.66
N LEU A 351 18.06 8.18 -11.42
CA LEU A 351 17.04 7.89 -12.42
C LEU A 351 16.31 9.17 -12.86
N LYS A 352 15.81 9.96 -11.90
CA LYS A 352 15.15 11.25 -12.18
C LYS A 352 16.06 12.21 -12.93
N ASN A 353 17.33 12.33 -12.54
CA ASN A 353 18.29 13.22 -13.21
C ASN A 353 18.55 12.79 -14.67
N LYS A 354 18.67 11.47 -14.94
CA LYS A 354 18.79 10.98 -16.33
C LYS A 354 17.56 11.34 -17.16
N ILE A 355 16.36 11.20 -16.59
CA ILE A 355 15.12 11.52 -17.27
C ILE A 355 14.97 13.03 -17.49
N ALA A 356 15.33 13.85 -16.51
CA ALA A 356 15.28 15.31 -16.61
C ALA A 356 16.22 15.87 -17.68
N ASN A 357 17.29 15.16 -18.02
CA ASN A 357 18.25 15.53 -19.08
C ASN A 357 17.82 15.09 -20.49
N LEU A 358 16.70 14.38 -20.63
CA LEU A 358 16.16 14.02 -21.95
C LEU A 358 15.72 15.30 -22.68
N LYS A 359 16.15 15.40 -23.92
CA LYS A 359 15.69 16.47 -24.82
C LYS A 359 14.44 16.00 -25.55
N GLU A 360 13.44 16.86 -25.62
CA GLU A 360 12.26 16.62 -26.44
C GLU A 360 12.63 16.85 -27.91
N ASP A 361 13.13 15.81 -28.57
CA ASP A 361 13.60 15.81 -29.97
C ASP A 361 12.95 14.68 -30.76
N GLY A 362 12.83 14.90 -32.07
CA GLY A 362 12.21 13.94 -32.98
C GLY A 362 10.67 13.83 -32.84
N MET A 363 10.09 12.94 -33.61
CA MET A 363 8.65 12.58 -33.54
C MET A 363 8.51 11.25 -32.81
N LEU A 364 7.34 11.04 -32.20
CA LEU A 364 7.00 9.78 -31.58
C LEU A 364 7.13 8.63 -32.59
N SER A 365 7.95 7.62 -32.27
CA SER A 365 8.10 6.39 -33.04
C SER A 365 7.10 5.35 -32.51
N ASP A 366 6.06 5.08 -33.32
CA ASP A 366 5.01 4.11 -32.93
C ASP A 366 5.56 2.70 -32.71
N GLY A 367 6.54 2.26 -33.52
CA GLY A 367 7.15 0.93 -33.41
C GLY A 367 7.98 0.76 -32.14
N ASP A 368 8.81 1.75 -31.82
CA ASP A 368 9.61 1.74 -30.58
C ASP A 368 8.73 1.86 -29.36
N PHE A 369 7.68 2.70 -29.43
CA PHE A 369 6.71 2.86 -28.37
C PHE A 369 5.98 1.53 -28.08
N GLU A 370 5.52 0.82 -29.11
CA GLU A 370 4.88 -0.49 -28.95
C GLU A 370 5.86 -1.53 -28.38
N ASN A 371 7.09 -1.57 -28.90
CA ASN A 371 8.10 -2.53 -28.44
C ASN A 371 8.40 -2.38 -26.94
N TYR A 372 8.75 -1.17 -26.49
CA TYR A 372 9.07 -0.93 -25.07
C TYR A 372 7.84 -1.05 -24.15
N THR A 373 6.66 -0.70 -24.65
CA THR A 373 5.40 -0.93 -23.93
C THR A 373 5.16 -2.44 -23.70
N ASN A 374 5.40 -3.27 -24.71
CA ASN A 374 5.27 -4.72 -24.59
C ASN A 374 6.28 -5.30 -23.59
N LEU A 375 7.55 -4.84 -23.61
CA LEU A 375 8.57 -5.26 -22.64
C LEU A 375 8.19 -4.89 -21.21
N PHE A 376 7.75 -3.66 -20.99
CA PHE A 376 7.30 -3.19 -19.67
C PHE A 376 6.07 -3.97 -19.20
N THR A 377 5.07 -4.11 -20.06
CA THR A 377 3.84 -4.84 -19.75
C THR A 377 4.11 -6.28 -19.39
N ALA A 378 4.99 -6.98 -20.14
CA ALA A 378 5.38 -8.35 -19.83
C ALA A 378 5.97 -8.48 -18.41
N CYS A 379 6.73 -7.47 -17.95
CA CYS A 379 7.27 -7.49 -16.59
C CYS A 379 6.19 -7.30 -15.51
N ILE A 380 5.32 -6.28 -15.67
CA ILE A 380 4.31 -5.97 -14.63
C ILE A 380 3.18 -7.02 -14.57
N THR A 381 2.93 -7.73 -15.66
CA THR A 381 1.93 -8.81 -15.72
C THR A 381 2.46 -10.19 -15.32
N ASP A 382 3.77 -10.32 -15.12
CA ASP A 382 4.41 -11.51 -14.57
C ASP A 382 4.58 -11.37 -13.05
N ASP A 383 3.49 -11.57 -12.34
CA ASP A 383 3.42 -11.53 -10.87
C ASP A 383 4.01 -10.23 -10.27
N LEU A 384 3.72 -9.09 -10.91
CA LEU A 384 4.18 -7.75 -10.48
C LEU A 384 5.72 -7.61 -10.40
N ASN A 385 6.45 -8.08 -11.38
CA ASN A 385 7.92 -8.02 -11.43
C ASN A 385 8.44 -6.61 -11.74
N THR A 386 8.30 -5.71 -10.79
CA THR A 386 8.67 -4.29 -10.92
C THR A 386 10.16 -4.05 -11.03
N ALA A 387 10.99 -4.89 -10.43
CA ALA A 387 12.45 -4.77 -10.57
C ALA A 387 12.88 -4.90 -12.04
N ASN A 388 12.30 -5.86 -12.78
CA ASN A 388 12.53 -5.99 -14.21
C ASN A 388 11.88 -4.83 -14.99
N ALA A 389 10.71 -4.36 -14.60
CA ALA A 389 10.07 -3.19 -15.22
C ALA A 389 10.94 -1.92 -15.10
N ILE A 390 11.58 -1.69 -13.95
CA ILE A 390 12.56 -0.61 -13.75
C ILE A 390 13.81 -0.83 -14.65
N THR A 391 14.24 -2.07 -14.82
CA THR A 391 15.34 -2.41 -15.73
C THR A 391 15.02 -2.05 -17.19
N VAL A 392 13.76 -2.23 -17.63
CA VAL A 392 13.29 -1.78 -18.95
C VAL A 392 13.46 -0.26 -19.11
N ILE A 393 13.16 0.54 -18.09
CA ILE A 393 13.37 2.00 -18.12
C ILE A 393 14.87 2.32 -18.29
N TYR A 394 15.76 1.66 -17.55
CA TYR A 394 17.20 1.88 -17.71
C TYR A 394 17.70 1.47 -19.11
N SER A 395 17.15 0.40 -19.68
CA SER A 395 17.47 -0.01 -21.05
C SER A 395 17.00 1.03 -22.07
N LEU A 396 15.77 1.53 -21.92
CA LEU A 396 15.23 2.61 -22.75
C LEU A 396 16.09 3.88 -22.69
N LEU A 397 16.55 4.28 -21.48
CA LEU A 397 17.39 5.46 -21.32
C LEU A 397 18.76 5.34 -21.99
N LYS A 398 19.32 4.11 -22.07
CA LYS A 398 20.61 3.81 -22.71
C LYS A 398 20.51 3.62 -24.23
N ASP A 399 19.34 3.36 -24.75
CA ASP A 399 19.15 3.11 -26.18
C ASP A 399 19.27 4.41 -26.98
N GLU A 400 20.41 4.59 -27.66
CA GLU A 400 20.71 5.78 -28.44
C GLU A 400 19.91 5.85 -29.77
N THR A 401 19.28 4.76 -30.18
CA THR A 401 18.49 4.71 -31.43
C THR A 401 17.12 5.36 -31.26
N ILE A 402 16.64 5.52 -30.00
CA ILE A 402 15.34 6.08 -29.70
C ILE A 402 15.45 7.56 -29.36
N ASN A 403 14.64 8.38 -30.02
CA ASN A 403 14.61 9.81 -29.78
C ASN A 403 13.98 10.18 -28.40
N GLY A 404 14.28 11.39 -27.94
CA GLY A 404 13.86 11.81 -26.60
C GLY A 404 12.35 11.94 -26.42
N THR A 405 11.62 12.38 -27.45
CA THR A 405 10.16 12.46 -27.41
C THR A 405 9.53 11.09 -27.14
N THR A 406 9.98 10.04 -27.83
CA THR A 406 9.51 8.67 -27.62
C THR A 406 9.86 8.17 -26.22
N LYS A 407 11.11 8.44 -25.74
CA LYS A 407 11.51 8.09 -24.37
C LYS A 407 10.63 8.74 -23.30
N ILE A 408 10.36 10.04 -23.44
CA ILE A 408 9.54 10.81 -22.49
C ILE A 408 8.13 10.25 -22.43
N GLU A 409 7.51 9.95 -23.58
CA GLU A 409 6.15 9.42 -23.61
C GLU A 409 6.06 7.98 -23.04
N LEU A 410 7.08 7.14 -23.30
CA LEU A 410 7.18 5.81 -22.66
C LEU A 410 7.30 5.92 -21.14
N ILE A 411 8.18 6.79 -20.64
CA ILE A 411 8.34 7.03 -19.20
C ILE A 411 7.04 7.54 -18.59
N ARG A 412 6.34 8.45 -19.25
CA ARG A 412 5.02 8.94 -18.83
C ARG A 412 4.01 7.80 -18.71
N SER A 413 4.02 6.87 -19.67
CA SER A 413 3.16 5.69 -19.67
C SER A 413 3.51 4.75 -18.49
N PHE A 414 4.78 4.44 -18.31
CA PHE A 414 5.26 3.50 -17.28
C PHE A 414 5.05 4.03 -15.86
N ASP A 415 5.20 5.34 -15.68
CA ASP A 415 5.01 5.98 -14.37
C ASP A 415 3.55 5.99 -13.90
N ARG A 416 2.59 5.74 -14.78
CA ARG A 416 1.19 5.47 -14.38
C ARG A 416 1.08 4.25 -13.46
N VAL A 417 1.97 3.27 -13.64
CA VAL A 417 2.06 2.06 -12.82
C VAL A 417 3.00 2.27 -11.64
N LEU A 418 4.21 2.77 -11.88
CA LEU A 418 5.25 2.89 -10.86
C LEU A 418 4.95 4.02 -9.86
N ALA A 419 4.31 5.09 -10.32
CA ALA A 419 3.93 6.27 -9.53
C ALA A 419 5.11 6.88 -8.73
N LEU A 420 6.23 7.04 -9.43
CA LEU A 420 7.49 7.57 -8.90
C LEU A 420 7.69 9.06 -9.23
N ASP A 421 6.70 9.74 -9.83
CA ASP A 421 6.82 11.14 -10.27
C ASP A 421 8.08 11.38 -11.14
N LEU A 422 8.37 10.43 -12.07
CA LEU A 422 9.62 10.41 -12.82
C LEU A 422 9.83 11.63 -13.70
N LEU A 423 8.75 12.21 -14.23
CA LEU A 423 8.77 13.42 -15.08
C LEU A 423 8.49 14.71 -14.31
N LYS A 424 8.09 14.62 -13.05
CA LYS A 424 7.81 15.79 -12.20
C LYS A 424 9.12 16.45 -11.80
N LYS A 425 9.26 17.74 -12.12
CA LYS A 425 10.41 18.52 -11.66
C LYS A 425 10.27 18.78 -10.16
N ASP A 426 11.36 18.65 -9.42
CA ASP A 426 11.37 18.94 -7.99
C ASP A 426 11.20 20.46 -7.80
N GLU A 427 10.11 20.87 -7.15
CA GLU A 427 9.79 22.29 -6.93
C GLU A 427 10.86 22.99 -6.09
N ALA A 428 11.38 22.33 -5.06
CA ALA A 428 12.51 22.83 -4.27
C ALA A 428 13.76 23.11 -5.12
N LYS A 429 14.11 22.22 -6.06
CA LYS A 429 15.21 22.46 -7.01
C LYS A 429 14.93 23.62 -7.97
N ARG A 430 13.68 23.93 -8.27
CA ARG A 430 13.31 25.04 -9.13
C ARG A 430 13.45 26.38 -8.39
N GLU A 431 12.98 26.47 -7.15
CA GLU A 431 13.15 27.67 -6.30
C GLU A 431 14.62 27.91 -5.99
N ASP A 432 15.37 26.86 -5.61
CA ASP A 432 16.81 26.93 -5.41
C ASP A 432 17.55 27.32 -6.69
N HIS A 433 17.20 26.73 -7.83
CA HIS A 433 17.77 27.07 -9.14
C HIS A 433 17.52 28.53 -9.49
N ASP A 434 16.28 29.01 -9.35
CA ASP A 434 15.91 30.39 -9.65
C ASP A 434 16.64 31.39 -8.72
N LEU A 435 16.81 31.01 -7.45
CA LEU A 435 17.59 31.79 -6.48
C LEU A 435 19.07 31.82 -6.83
N ILE A 436 19.66 30.65 -7.16
CA ILE A 436 21.06 30.53 -7.60
C ILE A 436 21.29 31.35 -8.87
N MET A 437 20.39 31.26 -9.87
CA MET A 437 20.51 32.02 -11.11
C MET A 437 20.42 33.54 -10.87
N LYS A 438 19.56 34.00 -9.96
CA LYS A 438 19.52 35.42 -9.55
C LYS A 438 20.82 35.85 -8.88
N LEU A 439 21.43 35.00 -8.04
CA LEU A 439 22.71 35.28 -7.40
C LEU A 439 23.86 35.29 -8.43
N ILE A 440 23.84 34.38 -9.40
CA ILE A 440 24.80 34.37 -10.51
C ILE A 440 24.67 35.64 -11.36
N GLU A 441 23.46 36.08 -11.67
CA GLU A 441 23.24 37.33 -12.40
C GLU A 441 23.73 38.53 -11.63
N LYS A 442 23.45 38.63 -10.31
CA LYS A 442 23.93 39.68 -9.43
C LYS A 442 25.47 39.69 -9.37
N ARG A 443 26.10 38.50 -9.26
CA ARG A 443 27.57 38.38 -9.31
C ARG A 443 28.16 38.85 -10.64
N ASN A 444 27.54 38.48 -11.75
CA ASN A 444 28.01 38.86 -13.08
C ASN A 444 27.86 40.37 -13.30
N ASN A 445 26.84 41.01 -12.77
CA ASN A 445 26.66 42.46 -12.79
C ASN A 445 27.70 43.16 -11.91
N ALA A 446 28.00 42.62 -10.71
CA ALA A 446 29.09 43.14 -9.84
C ALA A 446 30.44 43.06 -10.54
N LYS A 447 30.77 41.94 -11.23
CA LYS A 447 32.00 41.83 -12.06
C LYS A 447 32.05 42.90 -13.17
N LYS A 448 30.94 43.15 -13.87
CA LYS A 448 30.86 44.21 -14.91
C LYS A 448 31.11 45.62 -14.36
N SER A 449 30.60 45.90 -13.17
CA SER A 449 30.80 47.17 -12.47
C SER A 449 32.13 47.27 -11.73
N LYS A 450 32.99 46.24 -11.80
CA LYS A 450 34.30 46.11 -11.10
C LYS A 450 34.20 46.07 -9.57
N ASP A 451 33.01 45.70 -9.05
CA ASP A 451 32.78 45.39 -7.64
C ASP A 451 33.14 43.92 -7.36
N TYR A 452 34.44 43.69 -7.21
CA TYR A 452 34.95 42.33 -7.03
C TYR A 452 34.68 41.80 -5.61
N GLU A 453 34.54 42.69 -4.64
CA GLU A 453 34.26 42.33 -3.23
C GLU A 453 32.86 41.68 -3.13
N LEU A 454 31.84 42.28 -3.75
CA LEU A 454 30.50 41.72 -3.84
C LEU A 454 30.47 40.43 -4.66
N ALA A 455 31.22 40.37 -5.76
CA ALA A 455 31.27 39.17 -6.60
C ALA A 455 31.89 37.96 -5.88
N ASP A 456 32.92 38.15 -5.08
CA ASP A 456 33.57 37.11 -4.28
C ASP A 456 32.68 36.71 -3.08
N SER A 457 32.03 37.64 -2.41
CA SER A 457 31.07 37.36 -1.35
C SER A 457 29.94 36.43 -1.82
N ILE A 458 29.37 36.70 -2.99
CA ILE A 458 28.31 35.84 -3.58
C ILE A 458 28.84 34.42 -3.91
N ARG A 459 30.07 34.34 -4.45
CA ARG A 459 30.68 33.05 -4.74
C ARG A 459 30.88 32.23 -3.46
N ASP A 460 31.38 32.87 -2.40
CA ASP A 460 31.68 32.17 -1.15
C ASP A 460 30.38 31.81 -0.39
N GLU A 461 29.31 32.61 -0.50
CA GLU A 461 27.97 32.26 0.00
C GLU A 461 27.44 31.00 -0.70
N LEU A 462 27.51 30.95 -2.03
CA LEU A 462 27.04 29.77 -2.80
C LEU A 462 27.88 28.53 -2.50
N TYR A 463 29.21 28.70 -2.39
CA TYR A 463 30.13 27.63 -2.03
C TYR A 463 29.83 27.04 -0.64
N SER A 464 29.53 27.92 0.36
CA SER A 464 29.15 27.49 1.72
C SER A 464 27.82 26.68 1.74
N LYS A 465 27.00 26.84 0.71
CA LYS A 465 25.74 26.09 0.49
C LYS A 465 25.93 24.85 -0.40
N GLY A 466 27.20 24.42 -0.67
CA GLY A 466 27.48 23.26 -1.51
C GLY A 466 27.33 23.52 -3.01
N ILE A 467 27.43 24.78 -3.46
CA ILE A 467 27.25 25.17 -4.87
C ILE A 467 28.55 25.82 -5.37
N LYS A 468 29.20 25.17 -6.33
CA LYS A 468 30.42 25.66 -6.94
C LYS A 468 30.12 26.30 -8.31
N LEU A 469 30.51 27.54 -8.48
CA LEU A 469 30.36 28.26 -9.75
C LEU A 469 31.49 27.94 -10.72
N ILE A 470 31.12 27.77 -12.00
CA ILE A 470 32.03 27.50 -13.12
C ILE A 470 31.85 28.61 -14.14
N ASP A 471 32.88 29.44 -14.34
CA ASP A 471 32.88 30.47 -15.36
C ASP A 471 33.32 29.86 -16.71
N THR A 472 32.50 29.97 -17.74
CA THR A 472 32.77 29.53 -19.11
C THR A 472 32.79 30.70 -20.09
N ARG A 473 33.17 30.47 -21.34
CA ARG A 473 33.09 31.51 -22.40
C ARG A 473 31.66 31.91 -22.74
N GLU A 474 30.70 31.01 -22.44
CA GLU A 474 29.27 31.17 -22.75
C GLU A 474 28.49 31.75 -21.55
N GLY A 475 29.10 31.85 -20.37
CA GLY A 475 28.49 32.37 -19.13
C GLY A 475 28.96 31.61 -17.87
N THR A 476 28.31 31.90 -16.76
CA THR A 476 28.57 31.22 -15.47
C THR A 476 27.54 30.11 -15.28
N THR A 477 28.00 28.89 -15.07
CA THR A 477 27.22 27.72 -14.68
C THR A 477 27.56 27.31 -13.26
N TYR A 478 26.90 26.30 -12.70
CA TYR A 478 27.20 25.78 -11.36
C TYR A 478 27.07 24.24 -11.30
N GLU A 479 27.76 23.66 -10.32
CA GLU A 479 27.64 22.26 -9.93
C GLU A 479 27.41 22.16 -8.41
N GLU A 480 26.64 21.15 -7.98
CA GLU A 480 26.50 20.81 -6.55
C GLU A 480 27.75 20.01 -6.12
N VAL A 481 28.39 20.39 -4.98
CA VAL A 481 29.67 19.82 -4.48
C VAL A 481 29.39 18.99 -3.23
#